data_305aeee954be85179975aa1f6dd510ab
#
_entry.id   305aeee954be85179975aa1f6dd510ab
#
_cell.length_a   1.000
_cell.length_b   1.000
_cell.length_c   1.000
_cell.angle_alpha   90.00
_cell.angle_beta   90.00
_cell.angle_gamma   90.00
#
_symmetry.space_group_name_H-M   'P 1'
#
loop_
_entity.id
_entity.type
_entity.pdbx_description
1 polymer ?
#
loop_
_entity_poly.entity_id
_entity_poly.type
_entity_poly.pdbx_seq_one_letter_code
_entity_poly.pdbx_strand_id
1 'polypeptide(L)'
;PEAIGVRSIGSLPIGFRVTTSNKEIKSAADYNGLRIRVPNVDYCVWEFEALKSSIIAMNFAELFTALEQGSVDAQENPYSTIESNSLYEVQKYLFDSKHMFTAHFWYVNEAWWQALTEEQRTMVQECVDEACDYGWDLAISEEESTIKALEDAGMQITYPTDEQRAELKQIVSDYVWPKFFEVYEGSEEYINMIQAALEAR
;
A
#
# COMPACT_ATOMS: atom_id res chain seq x y z
N PRO A 1 -12.85 -16.56 -7.45
CA PRO A 1 -11.63 -17.26 -7.87
C PRO A 1 -11.88 -18.21 -9.03
N GLU A 2 -12.86 -19.11 -8.95
CA GLU A 2 -13.18 -20.11 -10.01
C GLU A 2 -13.44 -19.46 -11.37
N ALA A 3 -14.08 -18.28 -11.39
CA ALA A 3 -14.42 -17.56 -12.63
C ALA A 3 -13.19 -17.10 -13.42
N ILE A 4 -12.04 -16.90 -12.77
CA ILE A 4 -10.79 -16.45 -13.40
C ILE A 4 -9.68 -17.53 -13.38
N GLY A 5 -10.01 -18.74 -12.93
CA GLY A 5 -9.11 -19.89 -12.95
C GLY A 5 -7.95 -19.83 -11.95
N VAL A 6 -8.06 -19.02 -10.90
CA VAL A 6 -7.06 -18.93 -9.83
C VAL A 6 -7.70 -19.13 -8.45
N ARG A 7 -6.91 -19.60 -7.51
CA ARG A 7 -7.26 -19.79 -6.10
C ARG A 7 -6.29 -19.01 -5.22
N SER A 8 -6.82 -18.24 -4.29
CA SER A 8 -5.99 -17.68 -3.21
C SER A 8 -5.77 -18.74 -2.14
N ILE A 9 -4.53 -18.91 -1.71
CA ILE A 9 -4.12 -19.88 -0.69
C ILE A 9 -3.48 -19.23 0.54
N GLY A 10 -3.16 -17.92 0.48
CA GLY A 10 -2.61 -17.18 1.61
C GLY A 10 -2.45 -15.70 1.31
N SER A 11 -2.09 -14.94 2.34
CA SER A 11 -1.77 -13.51 2.22
C SER A 11 -0.67 -13.11 3.19
N LEU A 12 0.18 -12.16 2.75
CA LEU A 12 1.25 -11.57 3.54
C LEU A 12 1.07 -10.06 3.62
N PRO A 13 1.22 -9.44 4.80
CA PRO A 13 1.21 -7.99 4.92
C PRO A 13 2.51 -7.43 4.34
N ILE A 14 2.40 -6.27 3.68
CA ILE A 14 3.56 -5.44 3.33
C ILE A 14 3.61 -4.23 4.26
N GLY A 15 2.45 -3.83 4.77
CA GLY A 15 2.28 -2.72 5.69
C GLY A 15 1.51 -1.55 5.09
N PHE A 16 1.38 -0.51 5.90
CA PHE A 16 0.77 0.74 5.46
C PHE A 16 1.70 1.52 4.55
N ARG A 17 1.14 2.05 3.48
CA ARG A 17 1.82 2.96 2.56
C ARG A 17 1.85 4.35 3.15
N VAL A 18 3.01 4.99 3.01
CA VAL A 18 3.31 6.35 3.46
C VAL A 18 3.86 7.16 2.29
N THR A 19 3.85 8.47 2.38
CA THR A 19 4.37 9.32 1.30
C THR A 19 5.78 9.80 1.62
N THR A 20 6.73 9.64 0.68
CA THR A 20 8.01 10.35 0.77
C THR A 20 8.08 11.47 -0.26
N SER A 21 8.84 12.53 0.04
CA SER A 21 8.93 13.70 -0.81
C SER A 21 10.23 14.50 -0.60
N ASN A 22 10.64 15.25 -1.62
CA ASN A 22 11.68 16.29 -1.50
C ASN A 22 11.11 17.66 -1.09
N LYS A 23 9.79 17.74 -0.88
CA LYS A 23 9.09 18.87 -0.25
C LYS A 23 8.41 18.40 1.02
N GLU A 24 8.52 19.17 2.09
CA GLU A 24 7.90 18.81 3.37
C GLU A 24 6.37 18.79 3.23
N ILE A 25 5.74 17.69 3.66
CA ILE A 25 4.29 17.50 3.70
C ILE A 25 3.86 17.49 5.16
N LYS A 26 2.90 18.32 5.53
CA LYS A 26 2.33 18.42 6.89
C LYS A 26 0.83 18.20 6.93
N SER A 27 0.16 18.33 5.79
CA SER A 27 -1.31 18.26 5.72
C SER A 27 -1.78 17.83 4.32
N ALA A 28 -3.07 17.59 4.15
CA ALA A 28 -3.70 17.32 2.87
C ALA A 28 -3.46 18.43 1.83
N ALA A 29 -3.38 19.68 2.28
CA ALA A 29 -3.18 20.82 1.40
C ALA A 29 -1.82 20.82 0.67
N ASP A 30 -0.80 20.20 1.26
CA ASP A 30 0.55 20.17 0.70
C ASP A 30 0.69 19.21 -0.50
N TYR A 31 -0.31 18.35 -0.71
CA TYR A 31 -0.39 17.50 -1.90
C TYR A 31 -0.82 18.27 -3.16
N ASN A 32 -1.44 19.43 -3.02
CA ASN A 32 -1.94 20.20 -4.16
C ASN A 32 -0.81 20.60 -5.11
N GLY A 33 -0.84 20.05 -6.34
CA GLY A 33 0.17 20.27 -7.37
C GLY A 33 1.51 19.57 -7.12
N LEU A 34 1.65 18.75 -6.07
CA LEU A 34 2.83 17.95 -5.83
C LEU A 34 2.97 16.89 -6.95
N ARG A 35 4.14 16.89 -7.62
CA ARG A 35 4.43 15.86 -8.63
C ARG A 35 4.75 14.56 -7.93
N ILE A 36 3.77 13.66 -7.91
CA ILE A 36 3.88 12.37 -7.23
C ILE A 36 3.84 11.22 -8.21
N ARG A 37 4.77 10.28 -8.06
CA ARG A 37 4.70 9.01 -8.74
C ARG A 37 3.76 8.06 -8.00
N VAL A 38 2.88 7.42 -8.76
CA VAL A 38 2.07 6.28 -8.28
C VAL A 38 2.25 5.07 -9.20
N PRO A 39 1.96 3.83 -8.76
CA PRO A 39 1.89 2.69 -9.66
C PRO A 39 0.75 2.86 -10.67
N ASN A 40 0.83 2.11 -11.81
CA ASN A 40 -0.23 2.08 -12.83
C ASN A 40 -1.45 1.29 -12.34
N VAL A 41 -2.11 1.79 -11.30
CA VAL A 41 -3.28 1.17 -10.65
C VAL A 41 -4.31 2.26 -10.39
N ASP A 42 -5.53 2.06 -10.85
CA ASP A 42 -6.58 3.08 -10.87
C ASP A 42 -6.85 3.69 -9.48
N TYR A 43 -7.02 2.87 -8.45
CA TYR A 43 -7.31 3.39 -7.11
C TYR A 43 -6.14 4.18 -6.51
N CYS A 44 -4.88 3.87 -6.85
CA CYS A 44 -3.73 4.70 -6.46
C CYS A 44 -3.74 6.05 -7.17
N VAL A 45 -4.16 6.09 -8.45
CA VAL A 45 -4.32 7.33 -9.20
C VAL A 45 -5.44 8.17 -8.57
N TRP A 46 -6.61 7.58 -8.34
CA TRP A 46 -7.77 8.30 -7.79
C TRP A 46 -7.50 8.90 -6.40
N GLU A 47 -6.71 8.23 -5.58
CA GLU A 47 -6.35 8.73 -4.25
C GLU A 47 -5.62 10.08 -4.34
N PHE A 48 -4.61 10.17 -5.19
CA PHE A 48 -3.85 11.40 -5.35
C PHE A 48 -4.54 12.44 -6.26
N GLU A 49 -5.50 12.02 -7.11
CA GLU A 49 -6.46 12.95 -7.75
C GLU A 49 -7.32 13.67 -6.71
N ALA A 50 -7.84 12.93 -5.71
CA ALA A 50 -8.61 13.50 -4.61
C ALA A 50 -7.81 14.60 -3.88
N LEU A 51 -6.52 14.38 -3.70
CA LEU A 51 -5.58 15.32 -3.08
C LEU A 51 -5.06 16.41 -4.04
N LYS A 52 -5.54 16.45 -5.29
CA LYS A 52 -5.16 17.42 -6.33
C LYS A 52 -3.67 17.42 -6.67
N SER A 53 -3.02 16.28 -6.56
CA SER A 53 -1.62 16.12 -6.94
C SER A 53 -1.44 16.11 -8.45
N SER A 54 -0.22 16.42 -8.91
CA SER A 54 0.22 16.22 -10.29
C SER A 54 0.77 14.80 -10.45
N ILE A 55 -0.08 13.88 -10.88
CA ILE A 55 0.18 12.44 -10.87
C ILE A 55 1.01 12.02 -12.07
N ILE A 56 2.01 11.17 -11.82
CA ILE A 56 2.81 10.52 -12.85
C ILE A 56 2.79 9.01 -12.57
N ALA A 57 1.95 8.29 -13.32
CA ALA A 57 1.89 6.84 -13.23
C ALA A 57 3.07 6.22 -13.97
N MET A 58 3.88 5.41 -13.28
CA MET A 58 5.04 4.74 -13.87
C MET A 58 5.39 3.43 -13.16
N ASN A 59 6.14 2.57 -13.86
CA ASN A 59 6.62 1.33 -13.28
C ASN A 59 7.59 1.57 -12.11
N PHE A 60 7.61 0.65 -11.17
CA PHE A 60 8.48 0.75 -9.98
C PHE A 60 9.97 0.81 -10.35
N ALA A 61 10.39 0.07 -11.38
CA ALA A 61 11.79 0.05 -11.82
C ALA A 61 12.34 1.42 -12.27
N GLU A 62 11.47 2.36 -12.63
CA GLU A 62 11.84 3.71 -13.08
C GLU A 62 11.88 4.71 -11.92
N LEU A 63 11.34 4.33 -10.74
CA LEU A 63 11.07 5.25 -9.64
C LEU A 63 12.33 5.92 -9.10
N PHE A 64 13.35 5.15 -8.73
CA PHE A 64 14.58 5.70 -8.13
C PHE A 64 15.21 6.78 -9.03
N THR A 65 15.38 6.45 -10.31
CA THR A 65 15.94 7.39 -11.30
C THR A 65 15.07 8.63 -11.49
N ALA A 66 13.74 8.47 -11.48
CA ALA A 66 12.81 9.59 -11.63
C ALA A 66 12.88 10.55 -10.42
N LEU A 67 13.04 10.03 -9.22
CA LEU A 67 13.24 10.81 -7.99
C LEU A 67 14.61 11.50 -7.99
N GLU A 68 15.69 10.77 -8.33
CA GLU A 68 17.05 11.29 -8.40
C GLU A 68 17.16 12.44 -9.41
N GLN A 69 16.55 12.32 -10.58
CA GLN A 69 16.53 13.35 -11.61
C GLN A 69 15.54 14.48 -11.33
N GLY A 70 14.70 14.38 -10.30
CA GLY A 70 13.69 15.37 -9.97
C GLY A 70 12.57 15.49 -11.01
N SER A 71 12.31 14.45 -11.81
CA SER A 71 11.15 14.41 -12.70
C SER A 71 9.85 14.22 -11.93
N VAL A 72 9.92 13.59 -10.74
CA VAL A 72 8.89 13.58 -9.71
C VAL A 72 9.45 14.09 -8.39
N ASP A 73 8.60 14.69 -7.54
CA ASP A 73 9.01 15.23 -6.24
C ASP A 73 8.75 14.22 -5.11
N ALA A 74 7.80 13.31 -5.32
CA ALA A 74 7.26 12.42 -4.30
C ALA A 74 6.91 11.03 -4.85
N GLN A 75 6.77 10.09 -3.94
CA GLN A 75 6.26 8.74 -4.16
C GLN A 75 5.53 8.23 -2.91
N GLU A 76 4.86 7.09 -3.00
CA GLU A 76 4.20 6.41 -1.91
C GLU A 76 4.51 4.91 -1.95
N ASN A 77 4.88 4.34 -0.81
CA ASN A 77 5.17 2.92 -0.61
C ASN A 77 5.19 2.60 0.90
N PRO A 78 5.15 1.32 1.29
CA PRO A 78 5.43 0.90 2.67
C PRO A 78 6.85 1.23 3.11
N TYR A 79 7.07 1.38 4.42
CA TYR A 79 8.38 1.66 5.01
C TYR A 79 9.46 0.66 4.57
N SER A 80 9.13 -0.64 4.60
CA SER A 80 10.05 -1.70 4.18
C SER A 80 10.48 -1.57 2.72
N THR A 81 9.58 -1.13 1.84
CA THR A 81 9.89 -0.88 0.42
C THR A 81 10.78 0.34 0.26
N ILE A 82 10.55 1.40 1.05
CA ILE A 82 11.38 2.62 1.03
C ILE A 82 12.80 2.30 1.47
N GLU A 83 12.96 1.51 2.55
CA GLU A 83 14.26 1.10 3.06
C GLU A 83 14.99 0.16 2.10
N SER A 84 14.37 -0.95 1.72
CA SER A 84 15.00 -2.02 0.91
C SER A 84 15.40 -1.57 -0.49
N ASN A 85 14.80 -0.48 -1.01
CA ASN A 85 15.15 0.10 -2.30
C ASN A 85 15.90 1.43 -2.18
N SER A 86 16.44 1.73 -0.99
CA SER A 86 17.26 2.92 -0.72
C SER A 86 16.61 4.24 -1.16
N LEU A 87 15.27 4.33 -1.15
CA LEU A 87 14.58 5.55 -1.59
C LEU A 87 14.88 6.75 -0.68
N TYR A 88 15.34 6.51 0.55
CA TYR A 88 15.82 7.53 1.47
C TYR A 88 17.08 8.29 0.96
N GLU A 89 17.83 7.72 0.01
CA GLU A 89 18.99 8.41 -0.59
C GLU A 89 18.57 9.56 -1.51
N VAL A 90 17.36 9.49 -2.08
CA VAL A 90 16.80 10.46 -3.04
C VAL A 90 15.54 11.17 -2.55
N GLN A 91 15.10 10.90 -1.30
CA GLN A 91 13.92 11.49 -0.66
C GLN A 91 14.26 11.96 0.75
N LYS A 92 13.93 13.23 1.05
CA LYS A 92 14.31 13.85 2.31
C LYS A 92 13.26 13.74 3.40
N TYR A 93 11.99 13.85 3.03
CA TYR A 93 10.86 13.92 3.96
C TYR A 93 9.99 12.67 3.82
N LEU A 94 9.42 12.23 4.94
CA LEU A 94 8.41 11.19 4.99
C LEU A 94 7.21 11.72 5.78
N PHE A 95 6.03 11.62 5.20
CA PHE A 95 4.77 11.90 5.86
C PHE A 95 4.07 10.58 6.16
N ASP A 96 3.86 10.28 7.46
CA ASP A 96 3.23 9.05 7.94
C ASP A 96 1.71 9.06 7.69
N SER A 97 1.34 9.16 6.42
CA SER A 97 -0.06 9.22 6.01
C SER A 97 -0.84 7.96 6.34
N LYS A 98 -0.20 6.79 6.29
CA LYS A 98 -0.81 5.45 6.44
C LYS A 98 -2.14 5.35 5.68
N HIS A 99 -2.15 5.88 4.44
CA HIS A 99 -3.33 6.08 3.62
C HIS A 99 -3.91 4.78 3.05
N MET A 100 -3.05 3.78 2.82
CA MET A 100 -3.45 2.50 2.26
C MET A 100 -2.69 1.35 2.92
N PHE A 101 -3.41 0.28 3.29
CA PHE A 101 -2.78 -0.97 3.71
C PHE A 101 -2.53 -1.85 2.49
N THR A 102 -1.33 -2.41 2.38
CA THR A 102 -0.95 -3.30 1.29
C THR A 102 -0.67 -4.70 1.81
N ALA A 103 -1.27 -5.69 1.14
CA ALA A 103 -0.98 -7.10 1.34
C ALA A 103 -0.69 -7.76 -0.01
N HIS A 104 0.20 -8.74 -0.01
CA HIS A 104 0.39 -9.65 -1.14
C HIS A 104 -0.48 -10.88 -0.95
N PHE A 105 -1.16 -11.31 -2.00
CA PHE A 105 -1.94 -12.54 -2.02
C PHE A 105 -1.21 -13.60 -2.83
N TRP A 106 -1.19 -14.81 -2.32
CA TRP A 106 -0.62 -15.96 -3.00
C TRP A 106 -1.71 -16.66 -3.80
N TYR A 107 -1.51 -16.75 -5.10
CA TYR A 107 -2.45 -17.38 -6.00
C TYR A 107 -1.81 -18.58 -6.68
N VAL A 108 -2.59 -19.64 -6.81
CA VAL A 108 -2.25 -20.82 -7.62
C VAL A 108 -3.27 -21.01 -8.73
N ASN A 109 -2.89 -21.71 -9.80
CA ASN A 109 -3.82 -22.09 -10.84
C ASN A 109 -4.84 -23.08 -10.27
N GLU A 110 -6.14 -22.83 -10.48
CA GLU A 110 -7.22 -23.66 -9.92
C GLU A 110 -7.17 -25.10 -10.45
N ALA A 111 -6.91 -25.30 -11.75
CA ALA A 111 -6.84 -26.64 -12.32
C ALA A 111 -5.64 -27.43 -11.77
N TRP A 112 -4.50 -26.77 -11.54
CA TRP A 112 -3.36 -27.39 -10.87
C TRP A 112 -3.72 -27.80 -9.44
N TRP A 113 -4.37 -26.91 -8.68
CA TRP A 113 -4.81 -27.20 -7.30
C TRP A 113 -5.76 -28.40 -7.23
N GLN A 114 -6.73 -28.48 -8.17
CA GLN A 114 -7.67 -29.58 -8.24
C GLN A 114 -7.03 -30.92 -8.65
N ALA A 115 -5.91 -30.87 -9.40
CA ALA A 115 -5.16 -32.07 -9.79
C ALA A 115 -4.33 -32.68 -8.63
N LEU A 116 -4.08 -31.93 -7.56
CA LEU A 116 -3.39 -32.43 -6.37
C LEU A 116 -4.27 -33.43 -5.60
N THR A 117 -3.63 -34.41 -4.95
CA THR A 117 -4.33 -35.26 -3.96
C THR A 117 -4.70 -34.41 -2.72
N GLU A 118 -5.60 -34.92 -1.91
CA GLU A 118 -5.97 -34.28 -0.64
C GLU A 118 -4.75 -34.08 0.27
N GLU A 119 -3.89 -35.10 0.39
CA GLU A 119 -2.64 -35.05 1.17
C GLU A 119 -1.71 -33.95 0.65
N GLN A 120 -1.56 -33.83 -0.67
CA GLN A 120 -0.72 -32.78 -1.27
C GLN A 120 -1.29 -31.39 -1.03
N ARG A 121 -2.62 -31.20 -1.15
CA ARG A 121 -3.26 -29.91 -0.84
C ARG A 121 -3.08 -29.52 0.61
N THR A 122 -3.25 -30.47 1.53
CA THR A 122 -3.05 -30.24 2.96
C THR A 122 -1.61 -29.80 3.23
N MET A 123 -0.62 -30.53 2.69
CA MET A 123 0.79 -30.18 2.87
C MET A 123 1.13 -28.78 2.33
N VAL A 124 0.64 -28.44 1.14
CA VAL A 124 0.87 -27.11 0.55
C VAL A 124 0.22 -26.03 1.42
N GLN A 125 -1.03 -26.25 1.87
CA GLN A 125 -1.73 -25.28 2.70
C GLN A 125 -1.05 -25.07 4.04
N GLU A 126 -0.63 -26.13 4.73
CA GLU A 126 0.11 -26.05 6.00
C GLU A 126 1.42 -25.25 5.85
N CYS A 127 2.19 -25.48 4.78
CA CYS A 127 3.40 -24.70 4.50
C CYS A 127 3.10 -23.22 4.23
N VAL A 128 2.01 -22.93 3.53
CA VAL A 128 1.58 -21.56 3.24
C VAL A 128 1.11 -20.86 4.51
N ASP A 129 0.32 -21.54 5.34
CA ASP A 129 -0.20 -21.00 6.59
C ASP A 129 0.96 -20.64 7.54
N GLU A 130 1.94 -21.55 7.72
CA GLU A 130 3.15 -21.30 8.51
C GLU A 130 3.96 -20.11 7.98
N ALA A 131 4.13 -20.01 6.65
CA ALA A 131 4.84 -18.91 6.02
C ALA A 131 4.08 -17.57 6.17
N CYS A 132 2.74 -17.60 6.09
CA CYS A 132 1.91 -16.41 6.30
C CYS A 132 1.97 -15.93 7.76
N ASP A 133 1.83 -16.83 8.73
CA ASP A 133 1.93 -16.50 10.16
C ASP A 133 3.30 -15.89 10.49
N TYR A 134 4.38 -16.51 10.02
CA TYR A 134 5.73 -15.96 10.16
C TYR A 134 5.85 -14.56 9.53
N GLY A 135 5.32 -14.37 8.32
CA GLY A 135 5.37 -13.09 7.61
C GLY A 135 4.57 -11.99 8.31
N TRP A 136 3.43 -12.32 8.94
CA TRP A 136 2.66 -11.38 9.75
C TRP A 136 3.44 -10.94 11.00
N ASP A 137 4.01 -11.88 11.74
CA ASP A 137 4.79 -11.59 12.92
C ASP A 137 6.03 -10.75 12.60
N LEU A 138 6.72 -11.08 11.49
CA LEU A 138 7.88 -10.34 11.02
C LEU A 138 7.53 -8.90 10.66
N ALA A 139 6.49 -8.70 9.84
CA ALA A 139 6.08 -7.36 9.40
C ALA A 139 5.70 -6.45 10.57
N ILE A 140 5.04 -6.99 11.59
CA ILE A 140 4.67 -6.23 12.80
C ILE A 140 5.91 -5.91 13.63
N SER A 141 6.81 -6.89 13.83
CA SER A 141 7.99 -6.72 14.68
C SER A 141 9.06 -5.81 14.09
N GLU A 142 9.13 -5.71 12.76
CA GLU A 142 10.17 -4.92 12.08
C GLU A 142 9.73 -3.49 11.73
N GLU A 143 8.44 -3.12 11.80
CA GLU A 143 7.99 -1.77 11.41
C GLU A 143 8.74 -0.68 12.19
N GLU A 144 8.85 -0.80 13.51
CA GLU A 144 9.53 0.20 14.35
C GLU A 144 11.04 0.32 14.04
N SER A 145 11.71 -0.81 13.83
CA SER A 145 13.13 -0.83 13.48
C SER A 145 13.39 -0.24 12.09
N THR A 146 12.51 -0.49 11.13
CA THR A 146 12.57 0.10 9.78
C THR A 146 12.38 1.61 9.82
N ILE A 147 11.39 2.10 10.58
CA ILE A 147 11.19 3.55 10.76
C ILE A 147 12.45 4.19 11.35
N LYS A 148 13.02 3.57 12.39
CA LYS A 148 14.26 4.06 13.00
C LYS A 148 15.43 4.05 12.01
N ALA A 149 15.57 3.04 11.17
CA ALA A 149 16.63 2.99 10.17
C ALA A 149 16.50 4.14 9.15
N LEU A 150 15.29 4.50 8.74
CA LEU A 150 15.03 5.64 7.85
C LEU A 150 15.36 6.98 8.53
N GLU A 151 15.04 7.14 9.83
CA GLU A 151 15.44 8.32 10.61
C GLU A 151 16.96 8.41 10.75
N ASP A 152 17.63 7.33 11.08
CA ASP A 152 19.09 7.24 11.21
C ASP A 152 19.78 7.52 9.85
N ALA A 153 19.14 7.21 8.73
CA ALA A 153 19.57 7.55 7.38
C ALA A 153 19.33 9.05 7.02
N GLY A 154 18.68 9.80 7.89
CA GLY A 154 18.49 11.26 7.76
C GLY A 154 17.14 11.70 7.20
N MET A 155 16.18 10.79 7.03
CA MET A 155 14.81 11.17 6.67
C MET A 155 14.13 11.94 7.81
N GLN A 156 13.41 12.99 7.46
CA GLN A 156 12.60 13.77 8.39
C GLN A 156 11.17 13.27 8.35
N ILE A 157 10.74 12.61 9.43
CA ILE A 157 9.41 12.00 9.50
C ILE A 157 8.43 12.98 10.17
N THR A 158 7.30 13.22 9.52
CA THR A 158 6.17 13.99 10.02
C THR A 158 4.99 13.05 10.28
N TYR A 159 4.49 13.06 11.51
CA TYR A 159 3.32 12.30 11.91
C TYR A 159 2.09 13.23 11.89
N PRO A 160 1.04 12.92 11.10
CA PRO A 160 -0.20 13.71 11.13
C PRO A 160 -0.91 13.58 12.48
N THR A 161 -1.59 14.64 12.90
CA THR A 161 -2.53 14.58 14.03
C THR A 161 -3.75 13.73 13.65
N ASP A 162 -4.55 13.34 14.66
CA ASP A 162 -5.79 12.58 14.40
C ASP A 162 -6.76 13.36 13.51
N GLU A 163 -6.85 14.68 13.68
CA GLU A 163 -7.68 15.55 12.84
C GLU A 163 -7.18 15.59 11.40
N GLN A 164 -5.86 15.69 11.18
CA GLN A 164 -5.26 15.68 9.85
C GLN A 164 -5.44 14.32 9.16
N ARG A 165 -5.34 13.23 9.93
CA ARG A 165 -5.59 11.87 9.43
C ARG A 165 -7.06 11.68 9.05
N ALA A 166 -7.98 12.19 9.86
CA ALA A 166 -9.42 12.16 9.56
C ALA A 166 -9.76 13.00 8.32
N GLU A 167 -9.15 14.17 8.16
CA GLU A 167 -9.32 15.02 6.97
C GLU A 167 -8.84 14.30 5.70
N LEU A 168 -7.63 13.72 5.71
CA LEU A 168 -7.11 12.92 4.60
C LEU A 168 -8.06 11.78 4.24
N LYS A 169 -8.47 11.00 5.24
CA LYS A 169 -9.42 9.89 5.06
C LYS A 169 -10.71 10.36 4.43
N GLN A 170 -11.29 11.47 4.88
CA GLN A 170 -12.55 12.00 4.36
C GLN A 170 -12.39 12.41 2.89
N ILE A 171 -11.35 13.21 2.56
CA ILE A 171 -11.11 13.68 1.19
C ILE A 171 -10.96 12.48 0.22
N VAL A 172 -10.16 11.49 0.61
CA VAL A 172 -9.89 10.32 -0.23
C VAL A 172 -11.12 9.44 -0.35
N SER A 173 -11.80 9.16 0.75
CA SER A 173 -12.98 8.28 0.76
C SER A 173 -14.13 8.85 -0.08
N ASP A 174 -14.39 10.15 0.01
CA ASP A 174 -15.47 10.81 -0.75
C ASP A 174 -15.24 10.75 -2.25
N TYR A 175 -13.99 10.69 -2.68
CA TYR A 175 -13.63 10.65 -4.09
C TYR A 175 -13.43 9.23 -4.63
N VAL A 176 -12.75 8.37 -3.87
CA VAL A 176 -12.33 7.04 -4.33
C VAL A 176 -13.47 6.03 -4.28
N TRP A 177 -14.24 5.96 -3.17
CA TRP A 177 -15.24 4.92 -3.02
C TRP A 177 -16.31 4.93 -4.11
N PRO A 178 -16.90 6.06 -4.51
CA PRO A 178 -17.89 6.08 -5.60
C PRO A 178 -17.33 5.54 -6.91
N LYS A 179 -16.10 5.93 -7.27
CA LYS A 179 -15.42 5.43 -8.47
C LYS A 179 -15.09 3.93 -8.36
N PHE A 180 -14.64 3.49 -7.19
CA PHE A 180 -14.30 2.09 -6.95
C PHE A 180 -15.52 1.18 -7.11
N PHE A 181 -16.67 1.59 -6.57
CA PHE A 181 -17.92 0.84 -6.67
C PHE A 181 -18.47 0.80 -8.11
N GLU A 182 -18.27 1.87 -8.87
CA GLU A 182 -18.66 1.92 -10.28
C GLU A 182 -17.81 0.97 -11.15
N VAL A 183 -16.49 0.92 -10.90
CA VAL A 183 -15.56 0.11 -11.70
C VAL A 183 -15.54 -1.35 -11.28
N TYR A 184 -15.63 -1.62 -9.98
CA TYR A 184 -15.54 -2.98 -9.42
C TYR A 184 -16.89 -3.43 -8.89
N GLU A 185 -17.73 -3.97 -9.77
CA GLU A 185 -19.09 -4.45 -9.45
C GLU A 185 -19.08 -5.42 -8.25
N GLY A 186 -19.97 -5.19 -7.29
CA GLY A 186 -20.10 -5.99 -6.07
C GLY A 186 -19.09 -5.66 -4.96
N SER A 187 -18.13 -4.76 -5.20
CA SER A 187 -17.12 -4.39 -4.19
C SER A 187 -17.71 -3.66 -2.98
N GLU A 188 -18.82 -2.93 -3.15
CA GLU A 188 -19.48 -2.18 -2.08
C GLU A 188 -19.90 -3.09 -0.91
N GLU A 189 -20.43 -4.28 -1.21
CA GLU A 189 -20.81 -5.26 -0.18
C GLU A 189 -19.61 -5.65 0.69
N TYR A 190 -18.48 -5.97 0.06
CA TYR A 190 -17.27 -6.37 0.78
C TYR A 190 -16.67 -5.23 1.59
N ILE A 191 -16.64 -4.02 1.06
CA ILE A 191 -16.15 -2.84 1.79
C ILE A 191 -17.03 -2.56 3.01
N ASN A 192 -18.35 -2.62 2.88
CA ASN A 192 -19.28 -2.46 4.00
C ASN A 192 -19.09 -3.55 5.07
N MET A 193 -18.82 -4.79 4.68
CA MET A 193 -18.49 -5.88 5.62
C MET A 193 -17.20 -5.58 6.40
N ILE A 194 -16.16 -5.07 5.73
CA ILE A 194 -14.88 -4.71 6.37
C ILE A 194 -15.11 -3.54 7.36
N GLN A 195 -15.84 -2.50 6.96
CA GLN A 195 -16.14 -1.36 7.81
C GLN A 195 -16.92 -1.78 9.06
N ALA A 196 -17.97 -2.59 8.90
CA ALA A 196 -18.74 -3.12 10.03
C ALA A 196 -17.89 -3.97 10.98
N ALA A 197 -16.95 -4.74 10.46
CA ALA A 197 -16.04 -5.54 11.29
C ALA A 197 -15.04 -4.67 12.09
N LEU A 198 -14.64 -3.51 11.55
CA LEU A 198 -13.78 -2.55 12.23
C LEU A 198 -14.52 -1.78 13.34
N GLU A 199 -15.80 -1.44 13.13
CA GLU A 199 -16.65 -0.76 14.12
C GLU A 199 -17.04 -1.66 15.29
N ALA A 200 -17.02 -2.98 15.11
CA ALA A 200 -17.35 -3.98 16.12
C ALA A 200 -16.20 -4.30 17.11
N ARG A 201 -15.02 -3.72 16.93
CA ARG A 201 -13.82 -3.89 17.77
C ARG A 201 -13.67 -2.77 18.78
#